data_1c7253593827fd21bcf062f192fa6b2f
#
_entry.id   1c7253593827fd21bcf062f192fa6b2f
#
_cell.length_a   1.000
_cell.length_b   1.000
_cell.length_c   1.000
_cell.angle_alpha   90.00
_cell.angle_beta   90.00
_cell.angle_gamma   90.00
#
_symmetry.space_group_name_H-M   'P 1'
#
loop_
_entity.id
_entity.type
_entity.pdbx_description
1 polymer ?
#
loop_
_entity_poly.entity_id
_entity_poly.type
_entity_poly.pdbx_seq_one_letter_code
_entity_poly.pdbx_strand_id
1 'polypeptide(L)'
;MSEEHKHDHGHDHGHEHDRSHEHGHENSHQHGLGHGHDHGHAHDHSHDHKTRFHDPQHAAEFDRRTSEIRDDLAEKLADMLALQGDEQILDLATGTGRVARPVAKRLKTGRIIGVDQALAMLDVGHQHEDPIRAYYQGAGEADAVPFKSNSFDRAFVSFSLHHFGNPAGVVTEVLRVLKNGGRFVVLDPIIEEAKDSVDVALETKINQVFRRTHGDDFRFHTASSIQRLLTKAGYRIPRINILSYSFNQEGMDGIPTGRHWLEVAEEVEKEAPELAERLKKNYFTWHRHDDHVHVKGSFSYGLFCGVKPE
;
A
#
# COMPACT_ATOMS: atom_id res chain seq x y z
N MET A 1 49.26 17.66 -47.03
CA MET A 1 50.25 16.60 -46.84
C MET A 1 49.51 15.58 -46.01
N SER A 2 48.78 14.64 -46.65
CA SER A 2 49.20 13.26 -47.00
C SER A 2 49.23 12.41 -45.73
N GLU A 3 48.54 11.31 -45.53
CA GLU A 3 48.06 10.27 -46.47
C GLU A 3 47.05 9.36 -45.77
N GLU A 4 46.14 8.85 -46.55
CA GLU A 4 45.22 7.75 -46.31
C GLU A 4 45.95 6.43 -46.14
N HIS A 5 45.35 5.48 -45.37
CA HIS A 5 45.41 4.05 -45.69
C HIS A 5 44.12 3.31 -45.32
N LYS A 6 43.44 2.89 -46.37
CA LYS A 6 42.41 1.82 -46.38
C LYS A 6 43.08 0.46 -46.32
N HIS A 7 42.50 -0.50 -45.58
CA HIS A 7 42.54 -1.92 -45.95
C HIS A 7 41.15 -2.58 -45.70
N ASP A 8 40.66 -3.03 -46.80
CA ASP A 8 39.48 -3.87 -47.02
C ASP A 8 39.94 -5.34 -47.00
N HIS A 9 39.21 -6.23 -46.33
CA HIS A 9 39.17 -7.68 -46.62
C HIS A 9 37.82 -8.26 -46.19
N GLY A 10 36.97 -8.51 -47.17
CA GLY A 10 35.81 -9.36 -47.08
C GLY A 10 36.18 -10.84 -47.13
N HIS A 11 35.41 -11.68 -46.46
CA HIS A 11 35.22 -13.09 -46.80
C HIS A 11 33.76 -13.48 -46.53
N ASP A 12 33.14 -13.78 -47.64
CA ASP A 12 31.83 -14.43 -47.84
C ASP A 12 31.99 -15.96 -47.67
N HIS A 13 31.11 -16.62 -46.91
CA HIS A 13 30.77 -18.02 -47.04
C HIS A 13 29.30 -18.28 -46.63
N GLY A 14 28.47 -18.39 -47.67
CA GLY A 14 27.15 -18.96 -47.55
C GLY A 14 27.19 -20.48 -47.45
N HIS A 15 26.26 -21.05 -46.70
CA HIS A 15 25.77 -22.43 -46.90
C HIS A 15 24.27 -22.48 -46.65
N GLU A 16 23.51 -22.61 -47.77
CA GLU A 16 22.15 -23.10 -47.80
C GLU A 16 22.13 -24.61 -47.52
N HIS A 17 21.19 -25.07 -46.70
CA HIS A 17 20.64 -26.41 -46.78
C HIS A 17 19.12 -26.40 -46.51
N ASP A 18 18.44 -26.51 -47.63
CA ASP A 18 17.05 -26.89 -47.79
C ASP A 18 16.87 -28.37 -47.49
N ARG A 19 15.82 -28.76 -46.73
CA ARG A 19 15.14 -30.06 -46.82
C ARG A 19 13.75 -30.01 -46.19
N SER A 20 12.78 -29.91 -47.05
CA SER A 20 11.36 -30.25 -46.91
C SER A 20 11.14 -31.72 -46.50
N HIS A 21 10.22 -31.97 -45.55
CA HIS A 21 9.43 -33.20 -45.52
C HIS A 21 7.99 -32.88 -45.04
N GLU A 22 7.06 -32.92 -45.99
CA GLU A 22 5.63 -33.09 -45.80
C GLU A 22 5.34 -34.55 -45.38
N HIS A 23 4.46 -34.74 -44.39
CA HIS A 23 3.57 -35.89 -44.32
C HIS A 23 2.24 -35.46 -43.70
N GLY A 24 1.24 -35.40 -44.54
CA GLY A 24 -0.15 -35.30 -44.16
C GLY A 24 -0.70 -36.66 -43.69
N HIS A 25 -1.62 -36.63 -42.73
CA HIS A 25 -2.66 -37.62 -42.56
C HIS A 25 -3.93 -36.94 -42.10
N GLU A 26 -4.88 -36.86 -43.02
CA GLU A 26 -6.28 -36.67 -42.71
C GLU A 26 -6.83 -37.93 -42.03
N ASN A 27 -7.64 -37.74 -40.98
CA ASN A 27 -8.73 -38.65 -40.69
C ASN A 27 -9.87 -37.92 -39.98
N SER A 28 -10.91 -37.78 -40.73
CA SER A 28 -12.25 -37.39 -40.32
C SER A 28 -12.92 -38.48 -39.48
N HIS A 29 -13.47 -38.19 -38.31
CA HIS A 29 -14.66 -38.86 -37.79
C HIS A 29 -15.55 -37.85 -37.02
N GLN A 30 -16.72 -37.62 -37.61
CA GLN A 30 -17.91 -37.08 -36.96
C GLN A 30 -18.51 -38.16 -36.05
N HIS A 31 -19.04 -37.71 -34.90
CA HIS A 31 -20.19 -38.10 -34.09
C HIS A 31 -19.87 -37.78 -32.62
N GLY A 32 -20.68 -37.13 -31.86
CA GLY A 32 -22.04 -37.11 -31.57
C GLY A 32 -22.28 -36.26 -30.33
N LEU A 33 -23.44 -35.72 -30.23
CA LEU A 33 -24.04 -34.91 -29.14
C LEU A 33 -23.90 -35.55 -27.75
N GLY A 34 -23.60 -34.76 -26.73
CA GLY A 34 -23.79 -35.21 -25.35
C GLY A 34 -23.26 -34.27 -24.28
N HIS A 35 -24.18 -33.50 -23.69
CA HIS A 35 -24.21 -33.03 -22.29
C HIS A 35 -23.06 -32.15 -21.77
N GLY A 36 -23.37 -30.86 -21.70
CA GLY A 36 -22.68 -29.90 -20.87
C GLY A 36 -22.76 -30.27 -19.38
N HIS A 37 -21.62 -30.50 -18.76
CA HIS A 37 -21.44 -30.37 -17.33
C HIS A 37 -20.58 -29.15 -17.12
N ASP A 38 -21.26 -28.09 -16.75
CA ASP A 38 -20.67 -26.86 -16.21
C ASP A 38 -20.04 -27.21 -14.86
N HIS A 39 -18.80 -27.60 -14.86
CA HIS A 39 -17.99 -27.66 -13.67
C HIS A 39 -17.44 -26.25 -13.42
N GLY A 40 -18.26 -25.46 -12.73
CA GLY A 40 -17.78 -24.24 -12.08
C GLY A 40 -16.62 -24.61 -11.17
N HIS A 41 -15.42 -24.44 -11.67
CA HIS A 41 -14.23 -24.41 -10.84
C HIS A 41 -14.33 -23.14 -9.98
N ALA A 42 -14.88 -23.31 -8.78
CA ALA A 42 -14.64 -22.39 -7.69
C ALA A 42 -13.12 -22.37 -7.49
N HIS A 43 -12.46 -21.39 -8.05
CA HIS A 43 -11.09 -21.11 -7.70
C HIS A 43 -11.07 -20.77 -6.21
N ASP A 44 -10.54 -21.68 -5.43
CA ASP A 44 -10.19 -21.49 -4.03
C ASP A 44 -9.14 -20.38 -3.98
N HIS A 45 -9.58 -19.14 -3.73
CA HIS A 45 -8.74 -17.97 -3.58
C HIS A 45 -8.22 -17.82 -2.15
N SER A 46 -7.82 -18.92 -1.53
CA SER A 46 -6.99 -18.86 -0.32
C SER A 46 -5.52 -18.53 -0.68
N HIS A 47 -5.30 -17.48 -1.47
CA HIS A 47 -3.96 -16.95 -1.64
C HIS A 47 -3.59 -16.17 -0.37
N ASP A 48 -2.54 -16.62 0.28
CA ASP A 48 -1.88 -15.94 1.40
C ASP A 48 -1.67 -14.46 1.03
N HIS A 49 -2.36 -13.56 1.73
CA HIS A 49 -2.39 -12.13 1.38
C HIS A 49 -1.03 -11.44 1.51
N LYS A 50 -0.07 -12.03 2.21
CA LYS A 50 1.32 -11.59 2.17
C LYS A 50 1.90 -11.67 0.75
N THR A 51 1.41 -12.62 -0.07
CA THR A 51 1.86 -12.79 -1.46
C THR A 51 1.26 -11.78 -2.43
N ARG A 52 0.13 -11.13 -2.10
CA ARG A 52 -0.58 -10.23 -3.02
C ARG A 52 0.26 -9.03 -3.47
N PHE A 53 0.97 -8.39 -2.56
CA PHE A 53 1.87 -7.28 -2.89
C PHE A 53 3.16 -7.75 -3.59
N HIS A 54 3.44 -9.06 -3.58
CA HIS A 54 4.51 -9.67 -4.35
C HIS A 54 4.11 -10.02 -5.79
N ASP A 55 2.83 -9.90 -6.14
CA ASP A 55 2.33 -10.08 -7.50
C ASP A 55 2.55 -8.81 -8.33
N PRO A 56 3.29 -8.88 -9.47
CA PRO A 56 3.59 -7.70 -10.29
C PRO A 56 2.34 -7.03 -10.89
N GLN A 57 1.32 -7.80 -11.27
CA GLN A 57 0.09 -7.24 -11.83
C GLN A 57 -0.70 -6.50 -10.77
N HIS A 58 -0.76 -7.07 -9.55
CA HIS A 58 -1.39 -6.41 -8.42
C HIS A 58 -0.66 -5.13 -8.02
N ALA A 59 0.68 -5.14 -7.99
CA ALA A 59 1.49 -3.97 -7.67
C ALA A 59 1.26 -2.83 -8.67
N ALA A 60 1.23 -3.14 -9.98
CA ALA A 60 0.95 -2.16 -11.03
C ALA A 60 -0.48 -1.60 -10.95
N GLU A 61 -1.48 -2.46 -10.69
CA GLU A 61 -2.86 -2.04 -10.51
C GLU A 61 -3.02 -1.17 -9.25
N PHE A 62 -2.38 -1.53 -8.16
CA PHE A 62 -2.34 -0.74 -6.93
C PHE A 62 -1.77 0.66 -7.19
N ASP A 63 -0.62 0.75 -7.86
CA ASP A 63 0.03 2.02 -8.18
C ASP A 63 -0.88 2.91 -9.03
N ARG A 64 -1.46 2.36 -10.10
CA ARG A 64 -2.40 3.05 -10.98
C ARG A 64 -3.62 3.59 -10.23
N ARG A 65 -4.23 2.77 -9.37
CA ARG A 65 -5.43 3.15 -8.59
C ARG A 65 -5.15 4.15 -7.49
N THR A 66 -3.95 4.13 -6.94
CA THR A 66 -3.56 5.01 -5.84
C THR A 66 -2.88 6.29 -6.30
N SER A 67 -2.50 6.40 -7.59
CA SER A 67 -1.83 7.58 -8.15
C SER A 67 -2.63 8.87 -7.97
N GLU A 68 -3.95 8.80 -7.93
CA GLU A 68 -4.85 9.95 -7.77
C GLU A 68 -5.24 10.22 -6.31
N ILE A 69 -4.82 9.35 -5.36
CA ILE A 69 -5.24 9.47 -3.98
C ILE A 69 -4.31 10.43 -3.21
N ARG A 70 -4.76 11.66 -3.05
CA ARG A 70 -4.43 12.60 -1.96
C ARG A 70 -2.96 12.99 -1.82
N ASP A 71 -2.45 13.74 -2.79
CA ASP A 71 -1.17 14.45 -2.65
C ASP A 71 -1.15 15.35 -1.40
N ASP A 72 -2.33 15.85 -0.96
CA ASP A 72 -2.44 16.66 0.25
C ASP A 72 -2.01 15.94 1.53
N LEU A 73 -2.19 14.61 1.62
CA LEU A 73 -1.73 13.83 2.78
C LEU A 73 -0.21 13.70 2.81
N ALA A 74 0.44 13.52 1.65
CA ALA A 74 1.90 13.50 1.54
C ALA A 74 2.49 14.88 1.94
N GLU A 75 1.86 15.97 1.52
CA GLU A 75 2.27 17.32 1.91
C GLU A 75 2.15 17.55 3.43
N LYS A 76 1.03 17.13 4.04
CA LYS A 76 0.83 17.22 5.49
C LYS A 76 1.80 16.35 6.27
N LEU A 77 2.14 15.16 5.76
CA LEU A 77 3.17 14.30 6.33
C LEU A 77 4.53 15.01 6.30
N ALA A 78 4.90 15.59 5.16
CA ALA A 78 6.14 16.34 5.03
C ALA A 78 6.21 17.55 5.98
N ASP A 79 5.09 18.25 6.20
CA ASP A 79 5.00 19.33 7.19
C ASP A 79 5.24 18.81 8.63
N MET A 80 4.74 17.61 8.94
CA MET A 80 4.96 17.00 10.28
C MET A 80 6.40 16.56 10.49
N LEU A 81 7.11 16.16 9.44
CA LEU A 81 8.54 15.83 9.48
C LEU A 81 9.40 17.06 9.80
N ALA A 82 8.92 18.27 9.52
CA ALA A 82 9.61 19.54 9.76
C ALA A 82 11.01 19.56 9.12
N LEU A 83 11.04 19.38 7.79
CA LEU A 83 12.25 19.26 7.01
C LEU A 83 13.00 20.59 6.86
N GLN A 84 14.33 20.55 6.93
CA GLN A 84 15.25 21.64 6.60
C GLN A 84 15.84 21.47 5.20
N GLY A 85 15.81 20.22 4.68
CA GLY A 85 16.22 19.87 3.33
C GLY A 85 17.52 19.06 3.24
N ASP A 86 18.17 18.75 4.36
CA ASP A 86 19.43 17.99 4.43
C ASP A 86 19.31 16.65 5.17
N GLU A 87 18.09 16.27 5.54
CA GLU A 87 17.83 15.09 6.35
C GLU A 87 18.07 13.78 5.63
N GLN A 88 18.53 12.77 6.40
CA GLN A 88 18.47 11.36 6.04
C GLN A 88 17.13 10.82 6.54
N ILE A 89 16.26 10.41 5.63
CA ILE A 89 14.89 9.98 5.93
C ILE A 89 14.74 8.50 5.62
N LEU A 90 14.06 7.77 6.52
CA LEU A 90 13.62 6.39 6.30
C LEU A 90 12.12 6.39 5.99
N ASP A 91 11.73 5.79 4.87
CA ASP A 91 10.34 5.46 4.53
C ASP A 91 10.13 3.94 4.68
N LEU A 92 9.35 3.54 5.69
CA LEU A 92 9.04 2.14 5.94
C LEU A 92 7.78 1.72 5.19
N ALA A 93 7.85 0.52 4.60
CA ALA A 93 6.83 0.00 3.71
C ALA A 93 6.52 1.03 2.60
N THR A 94 7.58 1.41 1.90
CA THR A 94 7.55 2.49 0.90
C THR A 94 6.66 2.18 -0.30
N GLY A 95 6.38 0.88 -0.55
CA GLY A 95 5.60 0.41 -1.67
C GLY A 95 6.21 0.88 -3.00
N THR A 96 5.39 1.51 -3.83
CA THR A 96 5.84 2.10 -5.11
C THR A 96 6.50 3.49 -4.93
N GLY A 97 6.72 3.96 -3.71
CA GLY A 97 7.35 5.25 -3.41
C GLY A 97 6.45 6.47 -3.57
N ARG A 98 5.14 6.26 -3.63
CA ARG A 98 4.17 7.30 -3.90
C ARG A 98 4.21 8.47 -2.92
N VAL A 99 4.35 8.20 -1.62
CA VAL A 99 4.45 9.25 -0.60
C VAL A 99 5.88 9.77 -0.49
N ALA A 100 6.88 8.92 -0.68
CA ALA A 100 8.29 9.33 -0.63
C ALA A 100 8.65 10.39 -1.68
N ARG A 101 8.13 10.28 -2.92
CA ARG A 101 8.46 11.22 -4.00
C ARG A 101 8.05 12.67 -3.71
N PRO A 102 6.80 12.99 -3.32
CA PRO A 102 6.44 14.34 -2.89
C PRO A 102 7.31 14.86 -1.74
N VAL A 103 7.60 14.00 -0.74
CA VAL A 103 8.49 14.37 0.38
C VAL A 103 9.91 14.68 -0.12
N ALA A 104 10.45 13.87 -1.04
CA ALA A 104 11.78 14.06 -1.61
C ALA A 104 11.93 15.40 -2.33
N LYS A 105 10.86 15.95 -2.93
CA LYS A 105 10.88 17.29 -3.58
C LYS A 105 11.22 18.42 -2.61
N ARG A 106 11.04 18.22 -1.31
CA ARG A 106 11.38 19.20 -0.27
C ARG A 106 12.83 19.14 0.18
N LEU A 107 13.59 18.14 -0.28
CA LEU A 107 15.00 17.98 0.07
C LEU A 107 15.91 18.75 -0.88
N LYS A 108 17.00 19.30 -0.34
CA LYS A 108 18.05 20.01 -1.08
C LYS A 108 19.31 19.15 -1.24
N THR A 109 19.80 18.63 -0.13
CA THR A 109 20.98 17.78 -0.02
C THR A 109 20.70 16.48 0.73
N GLY A 110 19.55 16.39 1.37
CA GLY A 110 19.07 15.18 2.06
C GLY A 110 18.66 14.09 1.09
N ARG A 111 18.26 12.95 1.64
CA ARG A 111 17.77 11.79 0.87
C ARG A 111 16.75 10.98 1.65
N ILE A 112 15.91 10.24 0.91
CA ILE A 112 15.00 9.24 1.45
C ILE A 112 15.51 7.85 1.06
N ILE A 113 15.49 6.93 2.00
CA ILE A 113 15.68 5.51 1.77
C ILE A 113 14.36 4.82 2.07
N GLY A 114 13.73 4.30 1.03
CA GLY A 114 12.52 3.49 1.13
C GLY A 114 12.86 2.02 1.30
N VAL A 115 12.16 1.35 2.22
CA VAL A 115 12.31 -0.09 2.48
C VAL A 115 10.94 -0.74 2.35
N ASP A 116 10.87 -1.85 1.61
CA ASP A 116 9.67 -2.67 1.49
C ASP A 116 10.07 -4.15 1.39
N GLN A 117 9.22 -5.04 1.89
CA GLN A 117 9.42 -6.48 1.73
C GLN A 117 8.94 -6.97 0.35
N ALA A 118 8.01 -6.26 -0.29
CA ALA A 118 7.38 -6.63 -1.54
C ALA A 118 8.19 -6.15 -2.74
N LEU A 119 9.02 -7.03 -3.31
CA LEU A 119 9.87 -6.71 -4.47
C LEU A 119 9.07 -6.18 -5.65
N ALA A 120 7.89 -6.73 -5.93
CA ALA A 120 7.06 -6.26 -7.04
C ALA A 120 6.62 -4.80 -6.87
N MET A 121 6.37 -4.35 -5.63
CA MET A 121 6.08 -2.94 -5.33
C MET A 121 7.30 -2.05 -5.62
N LEU A 122 8.49 -2.50 -5.22
CA LEU A 122 9.73 -1.79 -5.49
C LEU A 122 10.03 -1.73 -7.00
N ASP A 123 9.82 -2.83 -7.73
CA ASP A 123 10.01 -2.90 -9.17
C ASP A 123 9.11 -1.92 -9.93
N VAL A 124 7.83 -1.81 -9.54
CA VAL A 124 6.92 -0.80 -10.06
C VAL A 124 7.42 0.60 -9.70
N GLY A 125 7.84 0.80 -8.47
CA GLY A 125 8.42 2.07 -8.00
C GLY A 125 9.64 2.52 -8.81
N HIS A 126 10.51 1.59 -9.21
CA HIS A 126 11.68 1.86 -10.05
C HIS A 126 11.33 2.24 -11.51
N GLN A 127 10.14 1.88 -12.00
CA GLN A 127 9.69 2.23 -13.36
C GLN A 127 9.24 3.69 -13.47
N HIS A 128 8.99 4.36 -12.35
CA HIS A 128 8.72 5.78 -12.38
C HIS A 128 9.98 6.55 -12.75
N GLU A 129 9.98 7.19 -13.90
CA GLU A 129 11.01 8.14 -14.30
C GLU A 129 10.96 9.36 -13.38
N ASP A 130 11.67 9.29 -12.27
CA ASP A 130 11.74 10.40 -11.34
C ASP A 130 13.12 11.04 -11.40
N PRO A 131 13.21 12.33 -11.80
CA PRO A 131 14.46 13.07 -11.77
C PRO A 131 14.96 13.36 -10.34
N ILE A 132 14.21 12.92 -9.32
CA ILE A 132 14.53 13.20 -7.92
C ILE A 132 15.63 12.25 -7.45
N ARG A 133 16.87 12.71 -7.57
CA ARG A 133 18.08 12.01 -7.11
C ARG A 133 18.14 11.78 -5.59
N ALA A 134 17.12 12.21 -4.86
CA ALA A 134 17.08 12.12 -3.39
C ALA A 134 16.32 10.90 -2.85
N TYR A 135 15.76 10.05 -3.73
CA TYR A 135 15.01 8.87 -3.31
C TYR A 135 15.65 7.56 -3.79
N TYR A 136 15.86 6.63 -2.87
CA TYR A 136 16.43 5.31 -3.09
C TYR A 136 15.51 4.25 -2.47
N GLN A 137 15.38 3.09 -3.11
CA GLN A 137 14.55 1.98 -2.63
C GLN A 137 15.37 0.70 -2.46
N GLY A 138 14.97 -0.14 -1.50
CA GLY A 138 15.58 -1.45 -1.29
C GLY A 138 14.69 -2.41 -0.49
N ALA A 139 14.95 -3.71 -0.64
CA ALA A 139 14.23 -4.74 0.08
C ALA A 139 14.63 -4.79 1.56
N GLY A 140 13.64 -5.02 2.45
CA GLY A 140 13.89 -5.19 3.88
C GLY A 140 12.61 -5.32 4.69
N GLU A 141 12.73 -5.95 5.86
CA GLU A 141 11.64 -6.10 6.83
C GLU A 141 11.51 -4.84 7.68
N ALA A 142 10.28 -4.43 7.97
CA ALA A 142 10.02 -3.18 8.69
C ALA A 142 10.44 -3.22 10.18
N ASP A 143 10.46 -4.40 10.80
CA ASP A 143 10.86 -4.60 12.19
C ASP A 143 12.33 -5.04 12.36
N ALA A 144 13.10 -5.12 11.25
CA ALA A 144 14.51 -5.50 11.22
C ALA A 144 15.25 -4.83 10.05
N VAL A 145 15.22 -3.49 9.97
CA VAL A 145 15.87 -2.78 8.87
C VAL A 145 17.41 -2.88 8.95
N PRO A 146 18.12 -3.02 7.82
CA PRO A 146 19.56 -3.29 7.80
C PRO A 146 20.41 -2.02 8.02
N PHE A 147 19.99 -1.17 8.95
CA PHE A 147 20.68 0.09 9.24
C PHE A 147 21.19 0.13 10.68
N LYS A 148 22.28 0.87 10.89
CA LYS A 148 22.84 1.10 12.22
C LYS A 148 21.90 1.99 13.05
N SER A 149 22.01 1.89 14.38
CA SER A 149 21.34 2.81 15.29
C SER A 149 21.77 4.26 15.02
N ASN A 150 20.85 5.20 15.22
CA ASN A 150 21.09 6.64 15.05
C ASN A 150 21.56 7.05 13.64
N SER A 151 21.00 6.42 12.60
CA SER A 151 21.34 6.70 11.18
C SER A 151 20.47 7.76 10.53
N PHE A 152 19.22 7.92 10.99
CA PHE A 152 18.23 8.76 10.35
C PHE A 152 17.80 9.96 11.19
N ASP A 153 17.62 11.10 10.54
CA ASP A 153 17.09 12.31 11.15
C ASP A 153 15.57 12.26 11.26
N ARG A 154 14.95 11.64 10.27
CA ARG A 154 13.49 11.47 10.15
C ARG A 154 13.15 10.06 9.71
N ALA A 155 11.95 9.62 10.08
CA ALA A 155 11.35 8.41 9.52
C ALA A 155 9.84 8.61 9.37
N PHE A 156 9.23 7.86 8.47
CA PHE A 156 7.79 7.78 8.37
C PHE A 156 7.32 6.40 7.91
N VAL A 157 6.06 6.12 8.20
CA VAL A 157 5.29 5.04 7.63
C VAL A 157 3.95 5.63 7.17
N SER A 158 3.52 5.24 5.98
CA SER A 158 2.27 5.74 5.40
C SER A 158 1.41 4.63 4.86
N PHE A 159 0.14 4.59 5.29
CA PHE A 159 -0.87 3.62 4.84
C PHE A 159 -0.44 2.15 4.99
N SER A 160 0.35 1.84 6.01
CA SER A 160 0.93 0.51 6.17
C SER A 160 0.93 -0.01 7.61
N LEU A 161 0.74 0.84 8.63
CA LEU A 161 0.77 0.41 10.02
C LEU A 161 -0.27 -0.66 10.32
N HIS A 162 -1.44 -0.56 9.69
CA HIS A 162 -2.56 -1.49 9.82
C HIS A 162 -2.31 -2.87 9.16
N HIS A 163 -1.20 -3.04 8.43
CA HIS A 163 -0.78 -4.32 7.84
C HIS A 163 0.28 -5.06 8.69
N PHE A 164 0.89 -4.40 9.68
CA PHE A 164 1.95 -5.04 10.44
C PHE A 164 1.40 -5.99 11.50
N GLY A 165 1.82 -7.25 11.47
CA GLY A 165 1.52 -8.23 12.51
C GLY A 165 2.18 -7.88 13.86
N ASN A 166 3.33 -7.18 13.82
CA ASN A 166 4.06 -6.71 14.98
C ASN A 166 4.36 -5.20 14.94
N PRO A 167 3.33 -4.32 15.02
CA PRO A 167 3.56 -2.88 14.96
C PRO A 167 4.43 -2.35 16.13
N ALA A 168 4.46 -3.03 17.26
CA ALA A 168 5.34 -2.68 18.40
C ALA A 168 6.81 -2.91 18.05
N GLY A 169 7.15 -4.00 17.39
CA GLY A 169 8.50 -4.25 16.87
C GLY A 169 8.93 -3.17 15.90
N VAL A 170 8.05 -2.85 14.94
CA VAL A 170 8.31 -1.82 13.91
C VAL A 170 8.61 -0.46 14.55
N VAL A 171 7.76 0.04 15.44
CA VAL A 171 8.00 1.37 16.06
C VAL A 171 9.24 1.39 16.94
N THR A 172 9.59 0.24 17.56
CA THR A 172 10.82 0.10 18.35
C THR A 172 12.06 0.10 17.44
N GLU A 173 11.99 -0.56 16.30
CA GLU A 173 13.07 -0.59 15.32
C GLU A 173 13.32 0.79 14.72
N VAL A 174 12.25 1.53 14.41
CA VAL A 174 12.37 2.93 13.97
C VAL A 174 13.02 3.79 15.07
N LEU A 175 12.63 3.61 16.33
CA LEU A 175 13.26 4.32 17.44
C LEU A 175 14.77 4.02 17.51
N ARG A 176 15.18 2.77 17.28
CA ARG A 176 16.60 2.38 17.25
C ARG A 176 17.39 3.14 16.18
N VAL A 177 16.86 3.19 14.96
CA VAL A 177 17.59 3.78 13.82
C VAL A 177 17.51 5.30 13.75
N LEU A 178 16.54 5.93 14.43
CA LEU A 178 16.48 7.38 14.54
C LEU A 178 17.61 7.92 15.44
N LYS A 179 18.15 9.07 15.07
CA LYS A 179 19.02 9.90 15.94
C LYS A 179 18.22 10.46 17.11
N ASN A 180 18.87 10.82 18.19
CA ASN A 180 18.25 11.56 19.29
C ASN A 180 17.65 12.87 18.75
N GLY A 181 16.46 13.22 19.21
CA GLY A 181 15.68 14.35 18.66
C GLY A 181 15.05 14.10 17.28
N GLY A 182 15.33 12.93 16.68
CA GLY A 182 14.75 12.53 15.39
C GLY A 182 13.24 12.35 15.47
N ARG A 183 12.56 12.53 14.34
CA ARG A 183 11.09 12.45 14.25
C ARG A 183 10.64 11.23 13.47
N PHE A 184 9.62 10.57 14.00
CA PHE A 184 8.86 9.52 13.32
C PHE A 184 7.43 9.98 13.08
N VAL A 185 6.97 9.95 11.82
CA VAL A 185 5.58 10.28 11.48
C VAL A 185 4.86 9.05 11.00
N VAL A 186 3.74 8.75 11.64
CA VAL A 186 2.79 7.72 11.21
C VAL A 186 1.62 8.41 10.53
N LEU A 187 1.32 8.04 9.29
CA LEU A 187 0.12 8.41 8.56
C LEU A 187 -0.66 7.13 8.25
N ASP A 188 -1.85 6.99 8.86
CA ASP A 188 -2.65 5.77 8.67
C ASP A 188 -4.16 6.07 8.72
N PRO A 189 -5.01 5.28 8.02
CA PRO A 189 -6.44 5.33 8.25
C PRO A 189 -6.74 4.91 9.69
N ILE A 190 -7.68 5.60 10.31
CA ILE A 190 -8.09 5.31 11.68
C ILE A 190 -9.58 5.09 11.78
N ILE A 191 -9.97 4.25 12.72
CA ILE A 191 -11.38 4.05 13.08
C ILE A 191 -11.71 4.78 14.39
N GLU A 192 -13.02 4.96 14.62
CA GLU A 192 -13.54 5.60 15.83
C GLU A 192 -13.18 4.80 17.09
N GLU A 193 -13.01 5.51 18.20
CA GLU A 193 -12.81 4.88 19.51
C GLU A 193 -14.09 4.18 19.97
N ALA A 194 -13.97 2.92 20.37
CA ALA A 194 -15.09 2.17 20.93
C ALA A 194 -15.54 2.76 22.28
N LYS A 195 -16.82 3.11 22.39
CA LYS A 195 -17.44 3.73 23.58
C LYS A 195 -18.29 2.73 24.38
N ASP A 196 -18.74 1.68 23.70
CA ASP A 196 -19.60 0.65 24.30
C ASP A 196 -19.39 -0.72 23.58
N SER A 197 -20.13 -1.73 24.01
CA SER A 197 -20.03 -3.08 23.43
C SER A 197 -20.47 -3.16 21.96
N VAL A 198 -21.34 -2.27 21.49
CA VAL A 198 -21.77 -2.22 20.10
C VAL A 198 -20.64 -1.69 19.21
N ASP A 199 -19.91 -0.65 19.67
CA ASP A 199 -18.73 -0.17 18.97
C ASP A 199 -17.62 -1.24 18.89
N VAL A 200 -17.40 -2.01 19.96
CA VAL A 200 -16.43 -3.13 19.97
C VAL A 200 -16.85 -4.22 18.99
N ALA A 201 -18.13 -4.55 18.93
CA ALA A 201 -18.66 -5.53 17.99
C ALA A 201 -18.52 -5.02 16.54
N LEU A 202 -18.79 -3.74 16.29
CA LEU A 202 -18.62 -3.14 14.97
C LEU A 202 -17.15 -3.10 14.55
N GLU A 203 -16.22 -2.71 15.43
CA GLU A 203 -14.75 -2.78 15.16
C GLU A 203 -14.35 -4.21 14.79
N THR A 204 -14.84 -5.20 15.53
CA THR A 204 -14.57 -6.61 15.27
C THR A 204 -15.05 -7.03 13.88
N LYS A 205 -16.27 -6.64 13.52
CA LYS A 205 -16.88 -6.96 12.22
C LYS A 205 -16.11 -6.27 11.08
N ILE A 206 -15.78 -5.00 11.23
CA ILE A 206 -14.97 -4.26 10.25
C ILE A 206 -13.65 -5.00 10.00
N ASN A 207 -12.89 -5.27 11.05
CA ASN A 207 -11.60 -5.96 10.91
C ASN A 207 -11.76 -7.38 10.33
N GLN A 208 -12.84 -8.10 10.66
CA GLN A 208 -13.12 -9.42 10.09
C GLN A 208 -13.32 -9.36 8.57
N VAL A 209 -14.11 -8.41 8.07
CA VAL A 209 -14.34 -8.26 6.63
C VAL A 209 -13.04 -7.91 5.92
N PHE A 210 -12.31 -6.94 6.44
CA PHE A 210 -11.06 -6.49 5.83
C PHE A 210 -9.98 -7.57 5.81
N ARG A 211 -9.88 -8.41 6.84
CA ARG A 211 -8.92 -9.53 6.87
C ARG A 211 -9.09 -10.51 5.72
N ARG A 212 -10.28 -10.70 5.18
CA ARG A 212 -10.52 -11.60 4.05
C ARG A 212 -9.69 -11.23 2.81
N THR A 213 -9.37 -9.95 2.67
CA THR A 213 -8.64 -9.42 1.52
C THR A 213 -7.27 -8.83 1.85
N HIS A 214 -6.98 -8.55 3.14
CA HIS A 214 -5.73 -7.92 3.57
C HIS A 214 -4.86 -8.82 4.46
N GLY A 215 -5.35 -10.05 4.78
CA GLY A 215 -4.65 -11.04 5.61
C GLY A 215 -4.93 -10.90 7.10
N ASP A 216 -4.55 -11.95 7.85
CA ASP A 216 -4.88 -12.08 9.27
C ASP A 216 -4.24 -11.02 10.15
N ASP A 217 -3.10 -10.49 9.74
CA ASP A 217 -2.38 -9.42 10.45
C ASP A 217 -3.08 -8.06 10.35
N PHE A 218 -4.01 -7.89 9.41
CA PHE A 218 -4.71 -6.63 9.21
C PHE A 218 -5.53 -6.22 10.43
N ARG A 219 -5.32 -4.97 10.85
CA ARG A 219 -6.11 -4.35 11.90
C ARG A 219 -6.12 -2.83 11.77
N PHE A 220 -7.30 -2.25 11.66
CA PHE A 220 -7.43 -0.80 11.85
C PHE A 220 -7.05 -0.39 13.28
N HIS A 221 -6.42 0.75 13.38
CA HIS A 221 -6.07 1.38 14.65
C HIS A 221 -6.99 2.54 14.95
N THR A 222 -7.22 2.79 16.25
CA THR A 222 -7.80 4.05 16.72
C THR A 222 -6.69 5.06 16.99
N ALA A 223 -7.05 6.35 17.09
CA ALA A 223 -6.07 7.39 17.39
C ALA A 223 -5.34 7.14 18.72
N SER A 224 -6.07 6.72 19.76
CA SER A 224 -5.49 6.42 21.07
C SER A 224 -4.58 5.18 21.03
N SER A 225 -4.89 4.19 20.17
CA SER A 225 -4.06 2.99 20.05
C SER A 225 -2.71 3.30 19.43
N ILE A 226 -2.64 4.13 18.39
CA ILE A 226 -1.37 4.58 17.78
C ILE A 226 -0.58 5.44 18.78
N GLN A 227 -1.24 6.37 19.47
CA GLN A 227 -0.59 7.19 20.49
C GLN A 227 0.03 6.32 21.59
N ARG A 228 -0.72 5.33 22.11
CA ARG A 228 -0.19 4.38 23.13
C ARG A 228 0.97 3.56 22.59
N LEU A 229 0.90 3.11 21.34
CA LEU A 229 1.95 2.35 20.70
C LEU A 229 3.27 3.13 20.68
N LEU A 230 3.24 4.37 20.19
CA LEU A 230 4.41 5.26 20.14
C LEU A 230 4.92 5.61 21.55
N THR A 231 4.01 5.95 22.48
CA THR A 231 4.40 6.31 23.86
C THR A 231 5.06 5.14 24.58
N LYS A 232 4.51 3.91 24.42
CA LYS A 232 5.11 2.71 25.03
C LYS A 232 6.50 2.38 24.46
N ALA A 233 6.76 2.70 23.20
CA ALA A 233 8.07 2.55 22.59
C ALA A 233 9.09 3.61 23.07
N GLY A 234 8.64 4.66 23.76
CA GLY A 234 9.51 5.70 24.30
C GLY A 234 9.51 7.04 23.57
N TYR A 235 8.62 7.22 22.57
CA TYR A 235 8.49 8.52 21.89
C TYR A 235 7.75 9.55 22.75
N ARG A 236 8.15 10.81 22.67
CA ARG A 236 7.30 11.95 23.01
C ARG A 236 6.40 12.27 21.82
N ILE A 237 5.13 12.60 22.07
CA ILE A 237 4.15 12.89 21.01
C ILE A 237 3.77 14.37 21.03
N PRO A 238 4.55 15.25 20.38
CA PRO A 238 4.28 16.70 20.41
C PRO A 238 3.09 17.11 19.52
N ARG A 239 2.71 16.29 18.55
CA ARG A 239 1.69 16.66 17.58
C ARG A 239 0.92 15.45 17.08
N ILE A 240 -0.40 15.61 17.05
CA ILE A 240 -1.36 14.68 16.40
C ILE A 240 -2.30 15.52 15.55
N ASN A 241 -2.50 15.15 14.32
CA ASN A 241 -3.52 15.73 13.42
C ASN A 241 -4.47 14.62 12.98
N ILE A 242 -5.76 14.83 13.17
CA ILE A 242 -6.81 13.96 12.61
C ILE A 242 -7.43 14.71 11.44
N LEU A 243 -7.45 14.07 10.29
CA LEU A 243 -7.99 14.61 9.05
C LEU A 243 -9.19 13.77 8.64
N SER A 244 -10.34 14.41 8.51
CA SER A 244 -11.57 13.75 8.08
C SER A 244 -11.91 14.16 6.64
N TYR A 245 -12.19 13.19 5.81
CA TYR A 245 -12.53 13.37 4.40
C TYR A 245 -13.93 12.89 4.15
N SER A 246 -14.78 13.85 3.82
CA SER A 246 -16.21 13.62 3.55
C SER A 246 -16.43 13.26 2.08
N PHE A 247 -17.42 12.43 1.86
CA PHE A 247 -17.89 12.05 0.53
C PHE A 247 -19.42 12.07 0.48
N ASN A 248 -19.98 12.33 -0.70
CA ASN A 248 -21.41 12.33 -0.98
C ASN A 248 -21.58 12.07 -2.48
N GLN A 249 -21.74 10.79 -2.87
CA GLN A 249 -21.63 10.37 -4.27
C GLN A 249 -22.34 9.06 -4.55
N GLU A 250 -22.49 8.74 -5.83
CA GLU A 250 -22.89 7.42 -6.30
C GLU A 250 -21.68 6.49 -6.31
N GLY A 251 -21.85 5.30 -5.71
CA GLY A 251 -20.82 4.27 -5.61
C GLY A 251 -19.69 4.59 -4.64
N MET A 252 -18.74 3.67 -4.58
CA MET A 252 -17.56 3.77 -3.71
C MET A 252 -16.26 4.06 -4.50
N ASP A 253 -16.35 4.36 -5.78
CA ASP A 253 -15.18 4.65 -6.61
C ASP A 253 -14.49 5.94 -6.13
N GLY A 254 -13.16 5.93 -6.13
CA GLY A 254 -12.38 7.04 -5.58
C GLY A 254 -12.33 7.11 -4.04
N ILE A 255 -13.09 6.25 -3.33
CA ILE A 255 -13.00 6.09 -1.88
C ILE A 255 -12.01 4.95 -1.58
N PRO A 256 -10.91 5.21 -0.87
CA PRO A 256 -9.95 4.17 -0.51
C PRO A 256 -10.65 3.01 0.24
N THR A 257 -10.38 1.78 -0.23
CA THR A 257 -11.00 0.56 0.31
C THR A 257 -12.54 0.56 0.31
N GLY A 258 -13.16 1.41 -0.51
CA GLY A 258 -14.62 1.63 -0.52
C GLY A 258 -15.44 0.36 -0.69
N ARG A 259 -14.97 -0.58 -1.54
CA ARG A 259 -15.65 -1.89 -1.72
C ARG A 259 -15.75 -2.68 -0.42
N HIS A 260 -14.68 -2.74 0.38
CA HIS A 260 -14.70 -3.46 1.66
C HIS A 260 -15.61 -2.79 2.68
N TRP A 261 -15.67 -1.46 2.68
CA TRP A 261 -16.63 -0.74 3.51
C TRP A 261 -18.07 -1.04 3.11
N LEU A 262 -18.35 -1.20 1.81
CA LEU A 262 -19.67 -1.60 1.33
C LEU A 262 -20.00 -3.04 1.73
N GLU A 263 -19.04 -3.97 1.67
CA GLU A 263 -19.20 -5.34 2.19
C GLU A 263 -19.53 -5.33 3.69
N VAL A 264 -18.85 -4.50 4.49
CA VAL A 264 -19.20 -4.32 5.91
C VAL A 264 -20.65 -3.88 6.07
N ALA A 265 -21.07 -2.87 5.29
CA ALA A 265 -22.44 -2.35 5.34
C ALA A 265 -23.48 -3.42 5.00
N GLU A 266 -23.23 -4.21 3.95
CA GLU A 266 -24.11 -5.30 3.51
C GLU A 266 -24.25 -6.41 4.57
N GLU A 267 -23.13 -6.80 5.18
CA GLU A 267 -23.15 -7.83 6.20
C GLU A 267 -23.84 -7.38 7.48
N VAL A 268 -23.55 -6.17 7.98
CA VAL A 268 -24.19 -5.69 9.20
C VAL A 268 -25.67 -5.40 8.98
N GLU A 269 -26.07 -4.92 7.81
CA GLU A 269 -27.49 -4.71 7.47
C GLU A 269 -28.28 -6.00 7.49
N LYS A 270 -27.70 -7.11 7.01
CA LYS A 270 -28.32 -8.42 6.95
C LYS A 270 -28.31 -9.16 8.29
N GLU A 271 -27.19 -9.07 9.04
CA GLU A 271 -26.93 -9.97 10.17
C GLU A 271 -27.09 -9.27 11.53
N ALA A 272 -26.88 -7.97 11.62
CA ALA A 272 -26.82 -7.21 12.86
C ALA A 272 -27.32 -5.77 12.71
N PRO A 273 -28.64 -5.54 12.66
CA PRO A 273 -29.19 -4.20 12.42
C PRO A 273 -28.69 -3.11 13.38
N GLU A 274 -28.37 -3.46 14.63
CA GLU A 274 -27.80 -2.51 15.59
C GLU A 274 -26.39 -2.03 15.18
N LEU A 275 -25.58 -2.92 14.57
CA LEU A 275 -24.28 -2.56 14.01
C LEU A 275 -24.42 -1.71 12.76
N ALA A 276 -25.47 -1.96 11.94
CA ALA A 276 -25.76 -1.16 10.77
C ALA A 276 -26.08 0.30 11.16
N GLU A 277 -26.93 0.50 12.17
CA GLU A 277 -27.22 1.85 12.69
C GLU A 277 -25.98 2.52 13.30
N ARG A 278 -25.12 1.77 13.95
CA ARG A 278 -23.86 2.28 14.48
C ARG A 278 -22.87 2.64 13.37
N LEU A 279 -22.78 1.82 12.31
CA LEU A 279 -21.96 2.12 11.12
C LEU A 279 -22.42 3.39 10.43
N LYS A 280 -23.76 3.57 10.25
CA LYS A 280 -24.34 4.80 9.68
C LYS A 280 -24.02 6.02 10.50
N LYS A 281 -24.04 5.90 11.82
CA LYS A 281 -23.76 7.00 12.74
C LYS A 281 -22.28 7.40 12.73
N ASN A 282 -21.37 6.43 12.69
CA ASN A 282 -19.94 6.65 12.93
C ASN A 282 -19.16 6.90 11.64
N TYR A 283 -19.63 6.39 10.48
CA TYR A 283 -18.84 6.39 9.26
C TYR A 283 -19.61 6.90 8.06
N PHE A 284 -20.64 6.17 7.56
CA PHE A 284 -21.37 6.57 6.37
C PHE A 284 -22.75 5.94 6.30
N THR A 285 -23.66 6.64 5.61
CA THR A 285 -24.98 6.14 5.22
C THR A 285 -24.94 5.65 3.78
N TRP A 286 -25.78 4.66 3.47
CA TRP A 286 -25.97 4.15 2.11
C TRP A 286 -27.45 3.99 1.79
N HIS A 287 -27.82 4.27 0.55
CA HIS A 287 -29.17 4.09 0.02
C HIS A 287 -29.06 3.44 -1.35
N ARG A 288 -29.79 2.33 -1.53
CA ARG A 288 -29.83 1.58 -2.79
C ARG A 288 -31.01 2.03 -3.61
N HIS A 289 -30.75 2.31 -4.88
CA HIS A 289 -31.77 2.58 -5.90
C HIS A 289 -31.41 1.78 -7.14
N ASP A 290 -32.24 0.79 -7.49
CA ASP A 290 -31.97 -0.12 -8.60
C ASP A 290 -30.54 -0.71 -8.53
N ASP A 291 -29.73 -0.47 -9.57
CA ASP A 291 -28.35 -0.95 -9.67
C ASP A 291 -27.30 0.02 -9.06
N HIS A 292 -27.74 1.10 -8.42
CA HIS A 292 -26.88 2.13 -7.86
C HIS A 292 -26.95 2.17 -6.32
N VAL A 293 -25.85 2.57 -5.70
CA VAL A 293 -25.78 2.83 -4.27
C VAL A 293 -25.26 4.25 -4.05
N HIS A 294 -26.08 5.09 -3.43
CA HIS A 294 -25.67 6.41 -3.00
C HIS A 294 -25.05 6.34 -1.60
N VAL A 295 -23.87 6.91 -1.42
CA VAL A 295 -23.12 6.87 -0.16
C VAL A 295 -22.78 8.29 0.31
N LYS A 296 -22.93 8.53 1.62
CA LYS A 296 -22.60 9.81 2.24
C LYS A 296 -21.97 9.59 3.60
N GLY A 297 -20.78 10.13 3.82
CA GLY A 297 -20.08 9.95 5.09
C GLY A 297 -18.71 10.58 5.11
N SER A 298 -17.85 10.04 5.99
CA SER A 298 -16.47 10.46 6.08
C SER A 298 -15.58 9.37 6.65
N PHE A 299 -14.32 9.33 6.18
CA PHE A 299 -13.26 8.53 6.78
C PHE A 299 -12.14 9.42 7.31
N SER A 300 -11.51 8.96 8.36
CA SER A 300 -10.47 9.71 9.04
C SER A 300 -9.10 9.09 8.86
N TYR A 301 -8.09 9.95 8.78
CA TYR A 301 -6.68 9.59 8.78
C TYR A 301 -5.99 10.29 9.94
N GLY A 302 -5.12 9.56 10.63
CA GLY A 302 -4.30 10.08 11.70
C GLY A 302 -2.88 10.34 11.24
N LEU A 303 -2.35 11.53 11.56
CA LEU A 303 -0.93 11.83 11.48
C LEU A 303 -0.39 12.01 12.90
N PHE A 304 0.54 11.17 13.27
CA PHE A 304 1.15 11.15 14.61
C PHE A 304 2.64 11.42 14.50
N CYS A 305 3.12 12.48 15.14
CA CYS A 305 4.55 12.76 15.21
C CYS A 305 5.09 12.28 16.56
N GLY A 306 5.95 11.28 16.52
CA GLY A 306 6.77 10.86 17.64
C GLY A 306 8.16 11.48 17.55
N VAL A 307 8.73 11.92 18.69
CA VAL A 307 10.09 12.43 18.77
C VAL A 307 10.89 11.52 19.69
N LYS A 308 12.01 10.99 19.20
CA LYS A 308 12.96 10.24 20.03
C LYS A 308 13.55 11.17 21.07
N PRO A 309 13.54 10.85 22.38
CA PRO A 309 14.23 11.61 23.40
C PRO A 309 15.73 11.75 23.12
N GLU A 310 16.35 12.74 23.76
CA GLU A 310 17.80 12.95 23.72
C GLU A 310 18.55 11.92 24.56
#